data_2fcd6ae262f95435e42dfb1d0fe7704a
#
_entry.id   2fcd6ae262f95435e42dfb1d0fe7704a
#
_cell.length_a   1.000
_cell.length_b   1.000
_cell.length_c   1.000
_cell.angle_alpha   90.00
_cell.angle_beta   90.00
_cell.angle_gamma   90.00
#
_symmetry.space_group_name_H-M   'P 1'
#
loop_
_entity.id
_entity.type
_entity.pdbx_description
1 polymer ?
#
loop_
_entity_poly.entity_id
_entity_poly.type
_entity_poly.pdbx_seq_one_letter_code
_entity_poly.pdbx_strand_id
1 'polypeptide(L)'
;MTTPNLHMKARDLMQTRIVAVTRGYSAREVAILIHSGTCSGVPVIEPGNHLVGIVSEFDVLKALVAEKDLQALKAEDIMTAQPVTVEETATAEMVIKQMIEHQIIRIPVVRDGRLIGVISRTDLMNQLIDSHLINVYGG
;
A
#
# COMPACT_ATOMS: atom_id res chain seq x y z
N MET A 1 14.39 25.35 -12.14
CA MET A 1 13.57 24.14 -11.94
C MET A 1 14.07 23.39 -10.72
N THR A 2 13.16 23.04 -9.84
CA THR A 2 13.51 22.39 -8.60
C THR A 2 13.70 20.88 -8.82
N THR A 3 14.81 20.32 -8.36
CA THR A 3 15.05 18.89 -8.41
C THR A 3 14.26 18.22 -7.30
N PRO A 4 13.56 17.11 -7.57
CA PRO A 4 12.87 16.34 -6.52
C PRO A 4 13.83 15.93 -5.42
N ASN A 5 13.36 16.00 -4.17
CA ASN A 5 14.17 15.61 -3.03
C ASN A 5 14.04 14.10 -2.78
N LEU A 6 14.92 13.34 -3.39
CA LEU A 6 14.93 11.88 -3.24
C LEU A 6 15.52 11.40 -1.90
N HIS A 7 15.97 12.32 -1.06
CA HIS A 7 16.48 12.01 0.27
C HIS A 7 15.41 12.10 1.36
N MET A 8 14.18 12.52 1.01
CA MET A 8 13.06 12.48 1.96
C MET A 8 12.90 11.06 2.48
N LYS A 9 12.52 10.94 3.74
CA LYS A 9 12.34 9.63 4.37
C LYS A 9 10.93 9.10 4.14
N ALA A 10 10.79 7.79 4.18
CA ALA A 10 9.48 7.14 4.07
C ALA A 10 8.49 7.72 5.07
N ARG A 11 8.91 7.99 6.30
CA ARG A 11 8.06 8.57 7.33
C ARG A 11 7.51 9.96 6.96
N ASP A 12 8.20 10.69 6.09
CA ASP A 12 7.77 12.01 5.63
C ASP A 12 6.80 11.93 4.45
N LEU A 13 6.76 10.79 3.79
CA LEU A 13 5.96 10.55 2.56
C LEU A 13 4.70 9.75 2.82
N MET A 14 4.66 8.99 3.91
CA MET A 14 3.60 8.02 4.16
C MET A 14 2.30 8.66 4.62
N GLN A 15 1.20 7.97 4.31
CA GLN A 15 -0.09 8.19 4.92
C GLN A 15 -0.17 7.35 6.19
N THR A 16 -0.65 7.96 7.27
CA THR A 16 -0.79 7.28 8.56
C THR A 16 -2.21 6.84 8.85
N ARG A 17 -3.19 7.37 8.12
CA ARG A 17 -4.56 6.90 8.18
C ARG A 17 -4.68 5.65 7.31
N ILE A 18 -4.58 4.50 7.94
CA ILE A 18 -4.51 3.23 7.25
C ILE A 18 -5.79 2.46 7.49
N VAL A 19 -6.40 1.99 6.40
CA VAL A 19 -7.47 0.99 6.47
C VAL A 19 -6.79 -0.36 6.44
N ALA A 20 -6.84 -1.08 7.55
CA ALA A 20 -6.24 -2.41 7.70
C ALA A 20 -7.28 -3.37 8.25
N VAL A 21 -7.10 -4.65 7.99
CA VAL A 21 -7.96 -5.70 8.48
C VAL A 21 -7.14 -6.75 9.22
N THR A 22 -7.80 -7.58 10.00
CA THR A 22 -7.18 -8.74 10.64
C THR A 22 -7.39 -9.98 9.77
N ARG A 23 -6.70 -11.06 10.08
CA ARG A 23 -6.73 -12.31 9.30
C ARG A 23 -8.13 -12.88 9.10
N GLY A 24 -9.01 -12.69 10.09
CA GLY A 24 -10.33 -13.29 10.09
C GLY A 24 -11.42 -12.54 9.34
N TYR A 25 -11.12 -11.35 8.80
CA TYR A 25 -12.08 -10.63 7.97
C TYR A 25 -12.41 -11.48 6.74
N SER A 26 -13.69 -11.48 6.33
CA SER A 26 -14.04 -12.21 5.10
C SER A 26 -13.40 -11.53 3.89
N ALA A 27 -13.06 -12.33 2.89
CA ALA A 27 -12.55 -11.80 1.63
C ALA A 27 -13.57 -10.85 0.99
N ARG A 28 -14.87 -11.09 1.21
CA ARG A 28 -15.93 -10.20 0.73
C ARG A 28 -15.84 -8.81 1.38
N GLU A 29 -15.65 -8.75 2.70
CA GLU A 29 -15.49 -7.46 3.38
C GLU A 29 -14.28 -6.69 2.85
N VAL A 30 -13.16 -7.39 2.62
CA VAL A 30 -11.96 -6.78 2.04
C VAL A 30 -12.24 -6.28 0.62
N ALA A 31 -12.94 -7.08 -0.20
CA ALA A 31 -13.29 -6.70 -1.56
C ALA A 31 -14.18 -5.43 -1.56
N ILE A 32 -15.09 -5.31 -0.62
CA ILE A 32 -15.93 -4.13 -0.49
C ILE A 32 -15.10 -2.88 -0.15
N LEU A 33 -14.14 -3.01 0.75
CA LEU A 33 -13.22 -1.90 1.09
C LEU A 33 -12.46 -1.42 -0.14
N ILE A 34 -11.94 -2.36 -0.93
CA ILE A 34 -11.21 -2.03 -2.15
C ILE A 34 -12.15 -1.39 -3.18
N HIS A 35 -13.33 -1.97 -3.38
CA HIS A 35 -14.30 -1.49 -4.35
C HIS A 35 -14.83 -0.09 -4.01
N SER A 36 -14.92 0.25 -2.73
CA SER A 36 -15.40 1.56 -2.30
C SER A 36 -14.46 2.71 -2.72
N GLY A 37 -13.28 2.39 -3.24
CA GLY A 37 -12.30 3.39 -3.67
C GLY A 37 -11.47 3.96 -2.54
N THR A 38 -11.65 3.48 -1.31
CA THR A 38 -10.89 3.95 -0.16
C THR A 38 -9.42 3.59 -0.28
N CYS A 39 -9.12 2.43 -0.88
CA CYS A 39 -7.76 1.95 -1.07
C CYS A 39 -7.73 0.92 -2.21
N SER A 40 -6.58 0.75 -2.85
CA SER A 40 -6.42 -0.26 -3.90
C SER A 40 -5.76 -1.55 -3.37
N GLY A 41 -5.42 -1.56 -2.09
CA GLY A 41 -4.91 -2.71 -1.38
C GLY A 41 -5.09 -2.51 0.11
N VAL A 42 -5.30 -3.59 0.85
CA VAL A 42 -5.61 -3.56 2.27
C VAL A 42 -4.56 -4.37 3.02
N PRO A 43 -3.80 -3.73 3.93
CA PRO A 43 -2.89 -4.47 4.80
C PRO A 43 -3.66 -5.39 5.74
N VAL A 44 -3.08 -6.56 5.99
CA VAL A 44 -3.58 -7.52 6.99
C VAL A 44 -2.62 -7.51 8.16
N ILE A 45 -3.13 -7.27 9.35
CA ILE A 45 -2.33 -7.13 10.55
C ILE A 45 -2.77 -8.09 11.64
N GLU A 46 -1.87 -8.35 12.57
CA GLU A 46 -2.12 -9.07 13.81
C GLU A 46 -2.14 -8.08 14.98
N PRO A 47 -2.56 -8.53 16.19
CA PRO A 47 -2.48 -7.69 17.39
C PRO A 47 -1.10 -7.06 17.56
N GLY A 48 -1.06 -5.77 17.90
CA GLY A 48 0.17 -4.99 17.96
C GLY A 48 0.59 -4.41 16.61
N ASN A 49 -0.31 -4.44 15.62
CA ASN A 49 -0.10 -3.90 14.26
C ASN A 49 1.00 -4.62 13.47
N HIS A 50 1.33 -5.87 13.84
CA HIS A 50 2.29 -6.64 13.05
C HIS A 50 1.71 -6.94 11.67
N LEU A 51 2.42 -6.53 10.63
CA LEU A 51 2.00 -6.73 9.26
C LEU A 51 2.27 -8.18 8.86
N VAL A 52 1.23 -8.87 8.39
CA VAL A 52 1.33 -10.27 7.97
C VAL A 52 1.05 -10.48 6.50
N GLY A 53 0.39 -9.54 5.85
CA GLY A 53 0.08 -9.66 4.44
C GLY A 53 -0.54 -8.40 3.88
N ILE A 54 -0.87 -8.45 2.60
CA ILE A 54 -1.61 -7.41 1.92
C ILE A 54 -2.56 -8.06 0.90
N VAL A 55 -3.77 -7.55 0.81
CA VAL A 55 -4.74 -7.98 -0.21
C VAL A 55 -4.83 -6.89 -1.25
N SER A 56 -4.50 -7.23 -2.48
CA SER A 56 -4.61 -6.33 -3.63
C SER A 56 -5.88 -6.61 -4.44
N GLU A 57 -6.18 -5.72 -5.39
CA GLU A 57 -7.26 -5.94 -6.33
C GLU A 57 -7.09 -7.27 -7.07
N PHE A 58 -5.87 -7.58 -7.51
CA PHE A 58 -5.61 -8.83 -8.21
C PHE A 58 -5.84 -10.06 -7.34
N ASP A 59 -5.57 -9.99 -6.04
CA ASP A 59 -5.84 -11.11 -5.13
C ASP A 59 -7.33 -11.44 -5.10
N VAL A 60 -8.19 -10.42 -5.09
CA VAL A 60 -9.65 -10.59 -5.15
C VAL A 60 -10.05 -11.16 -6.52
N LEU A 61 -9.51 -10.60 -7.59
CA LEU A 61 -9.85 -11.03 -8.94
C LEU A 61 -9.42 -12.48 -9.20
N LYS A 62 -8.26 -12.88 -8.69
CA LYS A 62 -7.80 -14.27 -8.78
C LYS A 62 -8.77 -15.23 -8.08
N ALA A 63 -9.28 -14.84 -6.92
CA ALA A 63 -10.26 -15.66 -6.20
C ALA A 63 -11.55 -15.82 -7.01
N LEU A 64 -12.00 -14.75 -7.68
CA LEU A 64 -13.18 -14.79 -8.54
C LEU A 64 -12.98 -15.71 -9.74
N VAL A 65 -11.83 -15.64 -10.41
CA VAL A 65 -11.52 -16.51 -11.55
C VAL A 65 -11.47 -17.96 -11.11
N ALA A 66 -10.99 -18.22 -9.90
CA ALA A 66 -10.95 -19.56 -9.33
C ALA A 66 -12.33 -20.04 -8.82
N GLU A 67 -13.38 -19.23 -9.04
CA GLU A 67 -14.76 -19.54 -8.63
C GLU A 67 -14.90 -19.77 -7.14
N LYS A 68 -14.11 -19.02 -6.35
CA LYS A 68 -14.15 -19.11 -4.89
C LYS A 68 -15.25 -18.22 -4.31
N ASP A 69 -15.85 -18.70 -3.22
CA ASP A 69 -16.84 -17.92 -2.49
C ASP A 69 -16.13 -16.95 -1.53
N LEU A 70 -16.21 -15.68 -1.83
CA LEU A 70 -15.54 -14.65 -1.02
C LEU A 70 -16.09 -14.56 0.41
N GLN A 71 -17.32 -15.00 0.65
CA GLN A 71 -17.86 -15.05 2.02
C GLN A 71 -17.27 -16.17 2.85
N ALA A 72 -16.89 -17.28 2.20
CA ALA A 72 -16.30 -18.42 2.86
C ALA A 72 -14.80 -18.28 3.09
N LEU A 73 -14.14 -17.44 2.31
CA LEU A 73 -12.71 -17.16 2.44
C LEU A 73 -12.44 -16.03 3.41
N LYS A 74 -11.30 -16.10 4.10
CA LYS A 74 -10.80 -15.05 4.97
C LYS A 74 -9.73 -14.24 4.26
N ALA A 75 -9.44 -13.05 4.78
CA ALA A 75 -8.37 -12.21 4.27
C ALA A 75 -7.05 -12.99 4.18
N GLU A 76 -6.74 -13.79 5.21
CA GLU A 76 -5.51 -14.59 5.22
C GLU A 76 -5.44 -15.62 4.11
N ASP A 77 -6.59 -16.04 3.57
CA ASP A 77 -6.63 -17.05 2.50
C ASP A 77 -6.29 -16.46 1.13
N ILE A 78 -6.49 -15.17 0.95
CA ILE A 78 -6.27 -14.52 -0.35
C ILE A 78 -5.14 -13.51 -0.34
N MET A 79 -4.60 -13.15 0.83
CA MET A 79 -3.53 -12.17 0.93
C MET A 79 -2.22 -12.66 0.32
N THR A 80 -1.39 -11.70 -0.08
CA THR A 80 0.02 -11.96 -0.33
C THR A 80 0.72 -11.88 1.01
N ALA A 81 1.28 -13.00 1.47
CA ALA A 81 2.01 -13.06 2.72
C ALA A 81 3.41 -12.46 2.55
N GLN A 82 3.96 -11.92 3.64
CA GLN A 82 5.29 -11.32 3.64
C GLN A 82 5.43 -10.27 2.52
N PRO A 83 4.60 -9.24 2.54
CA PRO A 83 4.63 -8.24 1.48
C PRO A 83 5.94 -7.46 1.47
N VAL A 84 6.27 -6.87 0.32
CA VAL A 84 7.40 -5.96 0.22
C VAL A 84 7.11 -4.74 1.08
N THR A 85 8.04 -4.39 1.96
CA THR A 85 7.92 -3.25 2.88
C THR A 85 9.16 -2.39 2.83
N VAL A 86 9.07 -1.19 3.38
CA VAL A 86 10.22 -0.33 3.63
C VAL A 86 10.22 0.11 5.08
N GLU A 87 11.41 0.38 5.62
CA GLU A 87 11.54 0.97 6.93
C GLU A 87 11.23 2.47 6.87
N GLU A 88 10.83 3.06 8.00
CA GLU A 88 10.48 4.48 8.06
C GLU A 88 11.64 5.40 7.68
N THR A 89 12.87 4.92 7.81
CA THR A 89 14.08 5.68 7.48
C THR A 89 14.54 5.51 6.04
N ALA A 90 13.87 4.65 5.26
CA ALA A 90 14.19 4.47 3.85
C ALA A 90 14.00 5.80 3.10
N THR A 91 14.87 6.07 2.14
CA THR A 91 14.76 7.28 1.32
C THR A 91 13.70 7.11 0.23
N ALA A 92 13.21 8.23 -0.28
CA ALA A 92 12.29 8.22 -1.42
C ALA A 92 12.86 7.43 -2.59
N GLU A 93 14.16 7.59 -2.86
CA GLU A 93 14.83 6.82 -3.93
C GLU A 93 14.71 5.31 -3.71
N MET A 94 14.95 4.85 -2.49
CA MET A 94 14.83 3.43 -2.15
C MET A 94 13.41 2.94 -2.30
N VAL A 95 12.44 3.74 -1.86
CA VAL A 95 11.01 3.40 -1.98
C VAL A 95 10.62 3.25 -3.45
N ILE A 96 11.03 4.20 -4.29
CA ILE A 96 10.73 4.18 -5.73
C ILE A 96 11.35 2.95 -6.38
N LYS A 97 12.61 2.66 -6.07
CA LYS A 97 13.30 1.48 -6.63
C LYS A 97 12.58 0.19 -6.26
N GLN A 98 12.11 0.06 -5.03
CA GLN A 98 11.34 -1.11 -4.59
C GLN A 98 10.03 -1.24 -5.35
N MET A 99 9.33 -0.13 -5.55
CA MET A 99 8.07 -0.14 -6.31
C MET A 99 8.28 -0.55 -7.76
N ILE A 100 9.35 -0.06 -8.39
CA ILE A 100 9.68 -0.39 -9.78
C ILE A 100 10.09 -1.85 -9.89
N GLU A 101 10.97 -2.31 -9.01
CA GLU A 101 11.49 -3.68 -9.04
C GLU A 101 10.37 -4.72 -8.87
N HIS A 102 9.45 -4.47 -7.94
CA HIS A 102 8.39 -5.41 -7.62
C HIS A 102 7.08 -5.11 -8.36
N GLN A 103 7.06 -4.07 -9.20
CA GLN A 103 5.88 -3.66 -9.97
C GLN A 103 4.66 -3.46 -9.09
N ILE A 104 4.84 -2.74 -7.98
CA ILE A 104 3.79 -2.44 -7.02
C ILE A 104 3.53 -0.94 -6.99
N ILE A 105 2.27 -0.56 -6.71
CA ILE A 105 1.83 0.83 -6.73
C ILE A 105 1.65 1.41 -5.32
N ARG A 106 1.91 0.61 -4.31
CA ARG A 106 1.91 1.02 -2.90
C ARG A 106 2.83 0.12 -2.10
N ILE A 107 3.35 0.65 -1.03
CA ILE A 107 4.27 -0.10 -0.19
C ILE A 107 4.01 0.23 1.28
N PRO A 108 3.86 -0.78 2.15
CA PRO A 108 3.73 -0.55 3.57
C PRO A 108 5.05 -0.07 4.17
N VAL A 109 4.92 0.85 5.12
CA VAL A 109 6.05 1.34 5.92
C VAL A 109 5.96 0.70 7.29
N VAL A 110 7.05 0.11 7.75
CA VAL A 110 7.09 -0.60 9.02
C VAL A 110 8.17 -0.08 9.94
N ARG A 111 7.96 -0.31 11.23
CA ARG A 111 8.94 -0.13 12.30
C ARG A 111 8.89 -1.39 13.14
N ASP A 112 10.01 -2.13 13.19
CA ASP A 112 10.08 -3.40 13.92
C ASP A 112 8.94 -4.37 13.54
N GLY A 113 8.64 -4.46 12.23
CA GLY A 113 7.60 -5.32 11.71
C GLY A 113 6.19 -4.80 11.89
N ARG A 114 6.01 -3.65 12.54
CA ARG A 114 4.69 -3.06 12.78
C ARG A 114 4.36 -2.05 11.70
N LEU A 115 3.15 -2.14 11.20
CA LEU A 115 2.66 -1.22 10.18
C LEU A 115 2.46 0.16 10.80
N ILE A 116 3.14 1.18 10.25
CA ILE A 116 3.02 2.57 10.71
C ILE A 116 2.52 3.52 9.61
N GLY A 117 2.59 3.10 8.36
CA GLY A 117 2.14 3.93 7.25
C GLY A 117 2.09 3.15 5.96
N VAL A 118 1.58 3.79 4.92
CA VAL A 118 1.56 3.27 3.56
C VAL A 118 1.92 4.41 2.62
N ILE A 119 2.75 4.11 1.63
CA ILE A 119 3.11 5.06 0.57
C ILE A 119 2.55 4.53 -0.74
N SER A 120 1.76 5.35 -1.43
CA SER A 120 1.28 5.04 -2.77
C SER A 120 2.10 5.78 -3.82
N ARG A 121 2.02 5.33 -5.07
CA ARG A 121 2.64 6.07 -6.19
C ARG A 121 2.09 7.49 -6.28
N THR A 122 0.81 7.69 -5.98
CA THR A 122 0.19 9.02 -5.97
C THR A 122 0.82 9.91 -4.92
N ASP A 123 1.08 9.37 -3.72
CA ASP A 123 1.77 10.12 -2.65
C ASP A 123 3.14 10.58 -3.11
N LEU A 124 3.91 9.69 -3.77
CA LEU A 124 5.23 10.02 -4.28
C LEU A 124 5.15 11.11 -5.34
N MET A 125 4.21 11.00 -6.27
CA MET A 125 4.03 12.02 -7.31
C MET A 125 3.68 13.37 -6.70
N ASN A 126 2.75 13.39 -5.73
CA ASN A 126 2.33 14.63 -5.10
C ASN A 126 3.45 15.30 -4.30
N GLN A 127 4.25 14.51 -3.62
CA GLN A 127 5.31 15.02 -2.75
C GLN A 127 6.59 15.38 -3.50
N LEU A 128 6.91 14.65 -4.56
CA LEU A 128 8.19 14.80 -5.25
C LEU A 128 8.11 15.65 -6.51
N ILE A 129 6.95 15.72 -7.15
CA ILE A 129 6.77 16.56 -8.33
C ILE A 129 6.35 17.95 -7.87
N ASP A 130 7.16 18.92 -8.23
CA ASP A 130 6.98 20.30 -7.82
C ASP A 130 5.65 20.86 -8.34
N SER A 131 4.92 21.56 -7.50
CA SER A 131 3.73 22.29 -7.89
C SER A 131 3.99 23.30 -9.02
N HIS A 132 5.25 23.72 -9.17
CA HIS A 132 5.68 24.57 -10.30
C HIS A 132 5.38 23.92 -11.65
N LEU A 133 5.63 22.62 -11.77
CA LEU A 133 5.33 21.90 -13.01
C LEU A 133 3.84 21.91 -13.33
N ILE A 134 3.01 21.75 -12.32
CA ILE A 134 1.55 21.80 -12.46
C ILE A 134 1.12 23.19 -12.92
N ASN A 135 1.69 24.25 -12.34
CA ASN A 135 1.37 25.63 -12.69
C ASN A 135 1.75 25.98 -14.13
N VAL A 136 2.83 25.37 -14.64
CA VAL A 136 3.25 25.59 -16.02
C VAL A 136 2.23 25.05 -17.02
N TYR A 137 1.60 23.93 -16.69
CA TYR A 137 0.68 23.23 -17.61
C TYR A 137 -0.78 23.36 -17.24
N GLY A 138 -1.08 23.58 -15.98
CA GLY A 138 -2.44 23.63 -15.47
C GLY A 138 -3.00 24.98 -15.17
N GLY A 139 -2.22 26.00 -15.40
CA GLY A 139 -2.61 27.36 -15.13
C GLY A 139 -2.45 27.73 -13.70
#